data_0ba5020665edcda5507117969afd7b76
#
_entry.id   0ba5020665edcda5507117969afd7b76
#
_cell.length_a   1.000
_cell.length_b   1.000
_cell.length_c   1.000
_cell.angle_alpha   90.00
_cell.angle_beta   90.00
_cell.angle_gamma   90.00
#
_symmetry.space_group_name_H-M   'P 1'
#
loop_
_entity.id
_entity.type
_entity.pdbx_description
1 polymer ?
#
loop_
_entity_poly.entity_id
_entity_poly.type
_entity_poly.pdbx_seq_one_letter_code
_entity_poly.pdbx_strand_id
1 'polypeptide(L)'
;MNGEKSLRRRLLLAGTAGLITAGALPGTARARTPSVVEPDIDDTRQWNARPPQGDITVLGYRPSGIVVHHTVSTNTSDFSRAQAHAHARWVQNLHMDGNRWIDTGYHFLVSRGGWITEGRHDSLRTLYGGGSFVLGAHTSGQNYQTVGIANEGSYHAGAVPPRAQWDVLVVLCAYVCARYGIPASRIHGHKDFNSTLCPGVFQDMLPQLRAEVAARLG
;
A
#
# COMPACT_ATOMS: atom_id res chain seq x y z
N MET A 1 -84.62 -54.60 2.20
CA MET A 1 -84.07 -55.71 2.97
C MET A 1 -82.75 -55.20 3.57
N ASN A 2 -82.83 -54.98 4.84
CA ASN A 2 -81.92 -55.30 5.88
C ASN A 2 -80.44 -54.89 5.64
N GLY A 3 -79.82 -54.18 6.42
CA GLY A 3 -79.91 -53.83 7.82
C GLY A 3 -78.47 -53.50 8.27
N GLU A 4 -78.48 -52.94 9.25
CA GLU A 4 -77.62 -52.87 10.46
C GLU A 4 -76.60 -51.72 10.57
N LYS A 5 -76.96 -50.98 11.58
CA LYS A 5 -76.20 -49.89 12.19
C LYS A 5 -75.07 -50.50 13.04
N SER A 6 -73.86 -50.00 12.87
CA SER A 6 -72.86 -50.23 13.92
C SER A 6 -72.27 -48.89 14.34
N LEU A 7 -72.56 -48.47 15.53
CA LEU A 7 -71.96 -47.39 16.28
C LEU A 7 -70.51 -47.77 16.63
N ARG A 8 -69.55 -47.00 16.19
CA ARG A 8 -68.20 -47.03 16.76
C ARG A 8 -67.84 -45.70 17.40
N ARG A 9 -67.51 -45.77 18.65
CA ARG A 9 -67.12 -44.69 19.55
C ARG A 9 -65.99 -43.91 19.01
N ARG A 10 -66.07 -42.56 18.98
CA ARG A 10 -64.99 -41.64 18.79
C ARG A 10 -64.18 -41.55 20.06
N LEU A 11 -62.91 -42.01 20.07
CA LEU A 11 -61.90 -41.64 21.03
C LEU A 11 -61.31 -40.32 20.59
N LEU A 12 -61.44 -39.29 21.41
CA LEU A 12 -60.73 -38.02 21.29
C LEU A 12 -59.35 -38.22 21.91
N LEU A 13 -58.32 -38.28 21.04
CA LEU A 13 -56.91 -38.13 21.48
C LEU A 13 -56.55 -36.67 21.30
N ALA A 14 -56.40 -35.96 22.41
CA ALA A 14 -55.83 -34.64 22.47
C ALA A 14 -54.32 -34.76 22.22
N GLY A 15 -53.88 -34.38 21.03
CA GLY A 15 -52.46 -34.25 20.67
C GLY A 15 -51.98 -32.84 21.04
N THR A 16 -51.13 -32.73 22.02
CA THR A 16 -50.39 -31.50 22.34
C THR A 16 -49.38 -31.25 21.24
N ALA A 17 -49.59 -30.22 20.43
CA ALA A 17 -48.63 -29.74 19.46
C ALA A 17 -47.50 -29.02 20.19
N GLY A 18 -46.36 -29.68 20.34
CA GLY A 18 -45.15 -29.06 20.81
C GLY A 18 -44.59 -28.10 19.70
N LEU A 19 -44.58 -26.81 19.98
CA LEU A 19 -43.82 -25.85 19.16
C LEU A 19 -42.33 -26.15 19.31
N ILE A 20 -41.73 -26.70 18.30
CA ILE A 20 -40.27 -26.73 18.15
C ILE A 20 -39.86 -25.34 17.59
N THR A 21 -39.41 -24.45 18.48
CA THR A 21 -38.74 -23.23 18.08
C THR A 21 -37.36 -23.62 17.56
N ALA A 22 -37.20 -23.63 16.23
CA ALA A 22 -35.88 -23.73 15.60
C ALA A 22 -35.09 -22.46 15.95
N GLY A 23 -34.21 -22.56 16.96
CA GLY A 23 -33.26 -21.53 17.29
C GLY A 23 -32.32 -21.32 16.07
N ALA A 24 -32.48 -20.21 15.37
CA ALA A 24 -31.50 -19.78 14.39
C ALA A 24 -30.16 -19.55 15.11
N LEU A 25 -29.19 -20.39 14.85
CA LEU A 25 -27.80 -20.13 15.27
C LEU A 25 -27.36 -18.79 14.69
N PRO A 26 -26.78 -17.87 15.47
CA PRO A 26 -26.23 -16.66 14.93
C PRO A 26 -25.13 -17.05 13.93
N GLY A 27 -25.41 -16.80 12.66
CA GLY A 27 -24.40 -16.96 11.62
C GLY A 27 -23.20 -16.10 12.00
N THR A 28 -22.05 -16.74 12.20
CA THR A 28 -20.78 -16.03 12.37
C THR A 28 -20.57 -15.19 11.12
N ALA A 29 -20.80 -13.89 11.24
CA ALA A 29 -20.46 -12.94 10.19
C ALA A 29 -18.96 -13.09 9.96
N ARG A 30 -18.60 -13.77 8.86
CA ARG A 30 -17.21 -13.87 8.42
C ARG A 30 -16.75 -12.44 8.12
N ALA A 31 -15.90 -11.89 8.99
CA ALA A 31 -15.30 -10.58 8.77
C ALA A 31 -14.71 -10.60 7.35
N ARG A 32 -15.23 -9.74 6.46
CA ARG A 32 -14.63 -9.55 5.15
C ARG A 32 -13.24 -9.01 5.41
N THR A 33 -12.21 -9.78 5.08
CA THR A 33 -10.84 -9.25 5.06
C THR A 33 -10.87 -8.00 4.20
N PRO A 34 -10.46 -6.83 4.70
CA PRO A 34 -10.40 -5.64 3.88
C PRO A 34 -9.48 -5.94 2.69
N SER A 35 -10.00 -5.86 1.48
CA SER A 35 -9.15 -5.97 0.29
C SER A 35 -8.40 -4.64 0.17
N VAL A 36 -7.08 -4.69 0.32
CA VAL A 36 -6.24 -3.51 0.10
C VAL A 36 -6.39 -3.08 -1.35
N VAL A 37 -6.78 -1.82 -1.56
CA VAL A 37 -6.97 -1.25 -2.90
C VAL A 37 -5.62 -1.15 -3.60
N GLU A 38 -5.55 -1.68 -4.82
CA GLU A 38 -4.41 -1.47 -5.70
C GLU A 38 -4.42 -0.01 -6.21
N PRO A 39 -3.35 0.76 -5.97
CA PRO A 39 -3.25 2.11 -6.48
C PRO A 39 -2.92 2.15 -7.98
N ASP A 40 -3.34 3.22 -8.66
CA ASP A 40 -2.88 3.51 -10.01
C ASP A 40 -1.43 4.01 -9.95
N ILE A 41 -0.51 3.28 -10.60
CA ILE A 41 0.92 3.57 -10.61
C ILE A 41 1.40 3.70 -12.04
N ASP A 42 1.89 4.87 -12.40
CA ASP A 42 2.50 5.09 -13.70
C ASP A 42 3.83 4.35 -13.81
N ASP A 43 3.94 3.43 -14.76
CA ASP A 43 5.19 2.73 -15.04
C ASP A 43 6.24 3.66 -15.67
N THR A 44 7.49 3.18 -15.72
CA THR A 44 8.63 3.95 -16.26
C THR A 44 8.42 4.39 -17.72
N ARG A 45 7.62 3.69 -18.52
CA ARG A 45 7.31 4.06 -19.91
C ARG A 45 6.35 5.24 -19.98
N GLN A 46 5.37 5.30 -19.06
CA GLN A 46 4.34 6.33 -19.04
C GLN A 46 4.92 7.73 -18.76
N TRP A 47 5.96 7.81 -17.93
CA TRP A 47 6.62 9.08 -17.66
C TRP A 47 7.91 9.30 -18.50
N ASN A 48 8.17 8.45 -19.53
CA ASN A 48 9.32 8.52 -20.41
C ASN A 48 10.66 8.48 -19.65
N ALA A 49 10.84 7.46 -18.80
CA ALA A 49 12.11 7.21 -18.12
C ALA A 49 13.24 6.98 -19.11
N ARG A 50 14.44 7.45 -18.75
CA ARG A 50 15.67 7.04 -19.44
C ARG A 50 15.94 5.56 -19.14
N PRO A 51 16.52 4.79 -20.07
CA PRO A 51 17.02 3.46 -19.77
C PRO A 51 18.02 3.49 -18.61
N PRO A 52 18.06 2.48 -17.73
CA PRO A 52 19.12 2.36 -16.74
C PRO A 52 20.51 2.32 -17.38
N GLN A 53 21.54 2.83 -16.69
CA GLN A 53 22.94 2.80 -17.12
C GLN A 53 23.66 1.50 -16.76
N GLY A 54 22.93 0.46 -16.38
CA GLY A 54 23.43 -0.86 -16.01
C GLY A 54 22.30 -1.79 -15.62
N ASP A 55 22.64 -3.02 -15.27
CA ASP A 55 21.66 -4.06 -14.94
C ASP A 55 20.93 -3.75 -13.65
N ILE A 56 19.61 -3.85 -13.68
CA ILE A 56 18.78 -3.74 -12.48
C ILE A 56 18.86 -5.06 -11.70
N THR A 57 19.39 -4.99 -10.49
CA THR A 57 19.48 -6.15 -9.60
C THR A 57 18.13 -6.44 -8.96
N VAL A 58 17.61 -7.64 -9.19
CA VAL A 58 16.41 -8.16 -8.54
C VAL A 58 16.82 -9.15 -7.46
N LEU A 59 16.36 -8.90 -6.24
CA LEU A 59 16.60 -9.76 -5.09
C LEU A 59 15.49 -10.81 -5.00
N GLY A 60 15.85 -12.09 -4.96
CA GLY A 60 14.93 -13.23 -5.01
C GLY A 60 14.18 -13.51 -3.69
N TYR A 61 13.96 -12.50 -2.88
CA TYR A 61 13.23 -12.56 -1.62
C TYR A 61 12.41 -11.26 -1.41
N ARG A 62 11.51 -11.27 -0.42
CA ARG A 62 10.65 -10.13 -0.09
C ARG A 62 11.37 -9.11 0.78
N PRO A 63 11.12 -7.81 0.58
CA PRO A 63 11.58 -6.79 1.52
C PRO A 63 10.86 -6.94 2.87
N SER A 64 11.48 -6.46 3.92
CA SER A 64 10.97 -6.55 5.30
C SER A 64 10.50 -5.21 5.87
N GLY A 65 10.60 -4.12 5.10
CA GLY A 65 10.19 -2.80 5.54
C GLY A 65 10.05 -1.80 4.40
N ILE A 66 9.51 -0.64 4.74
CA ILE A 66 9.39 0.53 3.87
C ILE A 66 10.18 1.67 4.50
N VAL A 67 10.89 2.44 3.69
CA VAL A 67 11.50 3.71 4.12
C VAL A 67 10.86 4.86 3.36
N VAL A 68 10.28 5.79 4.11
CA VAL A 68 9.68 7.03 3.58
C VAL A 68 10.74 8.10 3.47
N HIS A 69 10.74 8.80 2.34
CA HIS A 69 11.63 9.91 2.02
C HIS A 69 10.84 11.13 1.54
N HIS A 70 11.52 12.27 1.48
CA HIS A 70 11.15 13.39 0.63
C HIS A 70 12.31 13.68 -0.36
N THR A 71 12.00 14.32 -1.49
CA THR A 71 13.00 14.56 -2.54
C THR A 71 13.76 15.88 -2.38
N VAL A 72 13.37 16.72 -1.41
CA VAL A 72 13.91 18.07 -1.19
C VAL A 72 13.78 18.96 -2.45
N SER A 73 12.83 18.64 -3.32
CA SER A 73 12.48 19.46 -4.48
C SER A 73 11.62 20.67 -4.07
N THR A 74 11.39 21.58 -5.01
CA THR A 74 10.48 22.70 -4.81
C THR A 74 9.06 22.23 -4.48
N ASN A 75 8.42 22.87 -3.52
CA ASN A 75 7.01 22.65 -3.19
C ASN A 75 6.11 23.34 -4.25
N THR A 76 5.99 22.70 -5.41
CA THR A 76 5.18 23.19 -6.53
C THR A 76 3.69 23.28 -6.16
N SER A 77 2.96 24.19 -6.79
CA SER A 77 1.49 24.26 -6.78
C SER A 77 0.85 23.58 -8.01
N ASP A 78 1.66 23.05 -8.92
CA ASP A 78 1.15 22.24 -10.01
C ASP A 78 0.96 20.79 -9.52
N PHE A 79 -0.29 20.38 -9.43
CA PHE A 79 -0.72 19.05 -8.97
C PHE A 79 -1.09 18.13 -10.12
N SER A 80 -0.73 18.46 -11.33
CA SER A 80 -1.04 17.67 -12.52
C SER A 80 -0.21 16.36 -12.58
N ARG A 81 -0.73 15.38 -13.32
CA ARG A 81 0.03 14.16 -13.67
C ARG A 81 1.28 14.48 -14.49
N ALA A 82 1.21 15.51 -15.31
CA ALA A 82 2.36 15.98 -16.08
C ALA A 82 3.51 16.46 -15.18
N GLN A 83 3.19 17.15 -14.08
CA GLN A 83 4.16 17.54 -13.06
C GLN A 83 4.76 16.32 -12.35
N ALA A 84 3.95 15.32 -12.00
CA ALA A 84 4.44 14.08 -11.41
C ALA A 84 5.47 13.38 -12.33
N HIS A 85 5.19 13.31 -13.63
CA HIS A 85 6.11 12.78 -14.63
C HIS A 85 7.38 13.63 -14.78
N ALA A 86 7.25 14.96 -14.75
CA ALA A 86 8.40 15.86 -14.81
C ALA A 86 9.29 15.70 -13.57
N HIS A 87 8.68 15.56 -12.39
CA HIS A 87 9.40 15.29 -11.16
C HIS A 87 10.11 13.92 -11.16
N ALA A 88 9.47 12.87 -11.66
CA ALA A 88 10.10 11.55 -11.77
C ALA A 88 11.36 11.61 -12.66
N ARG A 89 11.29 12.29 -13.82
CA ARG A 89 12.45 12.51 -14.68
C ARG A 89 13.54 13.34 -14.01
N TRP A 90 13.15 14.38 -13.28
CA TRP A 90 14.10 15.21 -12.53
C TRP A 90 14.86 14.38 -11.48
N VAL A 91 14.15 13.55 -10.70
CA VAL A 91 14.77 12.65 -9.71
C VAL A 91 15.72 11.66 -10.42
N GLN A 92 15.28 11.04 -11.51
CA GLN A 92 16.11 10.09 -12.25
C GLN A 92 17.38 10.76 -12.77
N ASN A 93 17.28 11.94 -13.37
CA ASN A 93 18.43 12.68 -13.88
C ASN A 93 19.40 13.06 -12.75
N LEU A 94 18.87 13.55 -11.61
CA LEU A 94 19.71 13.86 -10.46
C LEU A 94 20.50 12.63 -9.98
N HIS A 95 19.86 11.48 -9.94
CA HIS A 95 20.47 10.24 -9.47
C HIS A 95 21.48 9.69 -10.50
N MET A 96 21.15 9.69 -11.76
CA MET A 96 22.01 9.14 -12.80
C MET A 96 23.18 10.08 -13.15
N ASP A 97 22.90 11.37 -13.30
CA ASP A 97 23.91 12.35 -13.77
C ASP A 97 24.67 12.96 -12.58
N GLY A 98 23.98 13.25 -11.46
CA GLY A 98 24.60 13.84 -10.27
C GLY A 98 25.31 12.81 -9.39
N ASN A 99 24.61 11.70 -9.05
CA ASN A 99 25.15 10.69 -8.14
C ASN A 99 25.88 9.56 -8.87
N ARG A 100 25.81 9.49 -10.19
CA ARG A 100 26.38 8.41 -11.03
C ARG A 100 25.78 7.04 -10.72
N TRP A 101 24.54 7.00 -10.29
CA TRP A 101 23.81 5.76 -10.08
C TRP A 101 23.26 5.22 -11.40
N ILE A 102 23.02 3.92 -11.45
CA ILE A 102 22.52 3.26 -12.67
C ILE A 102 21.09 3.69 -13.04
N ASP A 103 20.31 4.18 -12.06
CA ASP A 103 18.90 4.56 -12.20
C ASP A 103 18.43 5.34 -10.97
N THR A 104 17.13 5.69 -10.92
CA THR A 104 16.46 6.22 -9.73
C THR A 104 16.75 5.36 -8.49
N GLY A 105 17.08 5.98 -7.37
CA GLY A 105 17.36 5.26 -6.12
C GLY A 105 16.12 4.73 -5.41
N TYR A 106 14.98 5.41 -5.58
CA TYR A 106 13.70 5.07 -4.96
C TYR A 106 12.90 4.08 -5.80
N HIS A 107 12.10 3.22 -5.16
CA HIS A 107 11.23 2.29 -5.86
C HIS A 107 9.99 2.99 -6.42
N PHE A 108 9.43 3.91 -5.65
CA PHE A 108 8.24 4.69 -6.02
C PHE A 108 8.37 6.14 -5.61
N LEU A 109 7.70 7.01 -6.37
CA LEU A 109 7.59 8.44 -6.09
C LEU A 109 6.12 8.80 -5.94
N VAL A 110 5.81 9.67 -4.97
CA VAL A 110 4.46 10.20 -4.71
C VAL A 110 4.51 11.71 -4.93
N SER A 111 3.77 12.19 -5.92
CA SER A 111 3.72 13.63 -6.22
C SER A 111 2.83 14.38 -5.25
N ARG A 112 3.00 15.71 -5.19
CA ARG A 112 2.15 16.60 -4.40
C ARG A 112 0.69 16.57 -4.84
N GLY A 113 0.42 16.22 -6.10
CA GLY A 113 -0.92 16.04 -6.65
C GLY A 113 -1.56 14.68 -6.36
N GLY A 114 -0.85 13.75 -5.70
CA GLY A 114 -1.37 12.42 -5.39
C GLY A 114 -1.21 11.41 -6.54
N TRP A 115 -0.28 11.64 -7.47
CA TRP A 115 0.09 10.67 -8.51
C TRP A 115 1.25 9.83 -8.04
N ILE A 116 1.23 8.53 -8.37
CA ILE A 116 2.32 7.61 -8.07
C ILE A 116 3.03 7.27 -9.38
N THR A 117 4.36 7.32 -9.34
CA THR A 117 5.18 6.80 -10.44
C THR A 117 6.09 5.70 -9.92
N GLU A 118 6.28 4.66 -10.73
CA GLU A 118 7.42 3.76 -10.58
C GLU A 118 8.70 4.59 -10.68
N GLY A 119 9.64 4.39 -9.79
CA GLY A 119 10.94 5.05 -9.81
C GLY A 119 11.98 4.20 -10.53
N ARG A 120 12.70 3.35 -9.76
CA ARG A 120 13.68 2.41 -10.33
C ARG A 120 12.97 1.36 -11.17
N HIS A 121 13.48 1.12 -12.37
CA HIS A 121 12.93 0.10 -13.28
C HIS A 121 12.72 -1.24 -12.58
N ASP A 122 11.73 -1.98 -13.03
CA ASP A 122 11.30 -3.28 -12.50
C ASP A 122 10.67 -3.28 -11.09
N SER A 123 10.58 -2.12 -10.41
CA SER A 123 9.99 -2.04 -9.08
C SER A 123 8.50 -2.42 -9.10
N LEU A 124 7.75 -1.94 -10.09
CA LEU A 124 6.32 -2.24 -10.25
C LEU A 124 6.12 -3.72 -10.60
N ARG A 125 6.91 -4.25 -11.53
CA ARG A 125 6.87 -5.67 -11.92
C ARG A 125 7.12 -6.60 -10.72
N THR A 126 8.13 -6.30 -9.91
CA THR A 126 8.43 -7.12 -8.72
C THR A 126 7.39 -6.98 -7.63
N LEU A 127 6.81 -5.78 -7.44
CA LEU A 127 5.69 -5.55 -6.52
C LEU A 127 4.48 -6.40 -6.91
N TYR A 128 4.11 -6.43 -8.19
CA TYR A 128 3.02 -7.28 -8.68
C TYR A 128 3.31 -8.78 -8.50
N GLY A 129 4.56 -9.19 -8.64
CA GLY A 129 4.97 -10.57 -8.36
C GLY A 129 4.90 -10.95 -6.88
N GLY A 130 5.19 -10.03 -5.97
CA GLY A 130 5.09 -10.18 -4.52
C GLY A 130 6.08 -11.17 -3.89
N GLY A 131 7.03 -11.73 -4.66
CA GLY A 131 8.02 -12.70 -4.19
C GLY A 131 9.47 -12.19 -4.21
N SER A 132 9.73 -11.10 -4.89
CA SER A 132 11.04 -10.49 -5.09
C SER A 132 10.92 -8.98 -5.09
N PHE A 133 12.03 -8.25 -4.97
CA PHE A 133 12.03 -6.80 -5.12
C PHE A 133 13.36 -6.31 -5.73
N VAL A 134 13.36 -5.09 -6.21
CA VAL A 134 14.55 -4.47 -6.80
C VAL A 134 15.47 -3.94 -5.71
N LEU A 135 16.79 -4.12 -5.87
CA LEU A 135 17.77 -3.44 -5.01
C LEU A 135 17.75 -1.94 -5.27
N GLY A 136 17.30 -1.16 -4.30
CA GLY A 136 17.28 0.30 -4.35
C GLY A 136 18.64 0.94 -4.07
N ALA A 137 18.66 2.29 -4.07
CA ALA A 137 19.80 3.10 -3.65
C ALA A 137 19.30 4.33 -2.87
N HIS A 138 18.47 4.11 -1.84
CA HIS A 138 17.78 5.18 -1.11
C HIS A 138 18.20 5.33 0.35
N THR A 139 18.71 4.26 0.99
CA THR A 139 19.07 4.28 2.42
C THR A 139 20.27 3.38 2.64
N SER A 140 21.40 3.96 2.97
CA SER A 140 22.64 3.19 3.25
C SER A 140 22.38 2.17 4.36
N GLY A 141 22.80 0.92 4.14
CA GLY A 141 22.61 -0.18 5.08
C GLY A 141 21.21 -0.82 5.06
N GLN A 142 20.22 -0.25 4.34
CA GLN A 142 18.84 -0.74 4.30
C GLN A 142 18.35 -1.12 2.90
N ASN A 143 19.09 -0.83 1.84
CA ASN A 143 18.67 -1.05 0.46
C ASN A 143 18.37 -2.52 0.12
N TYR A 144 19.01 -3.47 0.81
CA TYR A 144 18.82 -4.92 0.62
C TYR A 144 17.57 -5.47 1.29
N GLN A 145 16.83 -4.66 2.05
CA GLN A 145 15.69 -5.15 2.83
C GLN A 145 14.49 -4.21 2.87
N THR A 146 14.56 -3.04 2.21
CA THR A 146 13.47 -2.08 2.27
C THR A 146 13.09 -1.51 0.91
N VAL A 147 11.79 -1.20 0.77
CA VAL A 147 11.24 -0.42 -0.35
C VAL A 147 11.33 1.06 -0.01
N GLY A 148 12.01 1.85 -0.85
CA GLY A 148 12.07 3.30 -0.71
C GLY A 148 10.92 3.99 -1.43
N ILE A 149 10.15 4.81 -0.72
CA ILE A 149 9.08 5.64 -1.26
C ILE A 149 9.42 7.10 -0.99
N ALA A 150 9.55 7.90 -2.06
CA ALA A 150 9.91 9.31 -1.92
C ALA A 150 8.76 10.23 -2.30
N ASN A 151 8.53 11.23 -1.47
CA ASN A 151 7.50 12.24 -1.63
C ASN A 151 8.07 13.50 -2.28
N GLU A 152 7.46 13.97 -3.35
CA GLU A 152 7.80 15.23 -3.99
C GLU A 152 7.68 16.38 -3.01
N GLY A 153 8.70 17.23 -2.95
CA GLY A 153 8.73 18.44 -2.14
C GLY A 153 9.80 18.44 -1.04
N SER A 154 9.87 19.53 -0.31
CA SER A 154 10.78 19.78 0.80
C SER A 154 9.99 20.00 2.08
N TYR A 155 10.20 19.13 3.08
CA TYR A 155 9.38 19.07 4.29
C TYR A 155 10.18 19.22 5.60
N HIS A 156 11.45 19.58 5.52
CA HIS A 156 12.28 19.77 6.71
C HIS A 156 12.16 21.14 7.39
N ALA A 157 11.43 22.08 6.78
CA ALA A 157 11.19 23.44 7.29
C ALA A 157 9.73 23.67 7.74
N GLY A 158 9.03 22.62 8.18
CA GLY A 158 7.67 22.75 8.71
C GLY A 158 6.56 22.79 7.65
N ALA A 159 6.88 22.65 6.36
CA ALA A 159 5.85 22.52 5.33
C ALA A 159 5.04 21.23 5.53
N VAL A 160 3.71 21.31 5.32
CA VAL A 160 2.81 20.16 5.43
C VAL A 160 2.53 19.61 4.03
N PRO A 161 2.53 18.28 3.86
CA PRO A 161 2.18 17.67 2.58
C PRO A 161 0.70 17.95 2.23
N PRO A 162 0.38 18.18 0.94
CA PRO A 162 -1.00 18.24 0.50
C PRO A 162 -1.78 16.98 0.87
N ARG A 163 -3.08 17.13 1.12
CA ARG A 163 -3.96 16.01 1.48
C ARG A 163 -3.91 14.88 0.44
N ALA A 164 -3.91 15.23 -0.86
CA ALA A 164 -3.83 14.25 -1.95
C ALA A 164 -2.54 13.41 -1.89
N GLN A 165 -1.40 14.04 -1.58
CA GLN A 165 -0.12 13.34 -1.42
C GLN A 165 -0.15 12.39 -0.23
N TRP A 166 -0.69 12.83 0.91
CA TRP A 166 -0.81 12.00 2.11
C TRP A 166 -1.70 10.79 1.87
N ASP A 167 -2.91 11.00 1.34
CA ASP A 167 -3.89 9.92 1.12
C ASP A 167 -3.33 8.83 0.21
N VAL A 168 -2.62 9.23 -0.85
CA VAL A 168 -2.00 8.30 -1.80
C VAL A 168 -0.78 7.60 -1.21
N LEU A 169 0.03 8.28 -0.39
CA LEU A 169 1.13 7.65 0.35
C LEU A 169 0.61 6.52 1.25
N VAL A 170 -0.49 6.76 1.97
CA VAL A 170 -1.13 5.74 2.82
C VAL A 170 -1.60 4.54 1.99
N VAL A 171 -2.24 4.78 0.84
CA VAL A 171 -2.71 3.70 -0.06
C VAL A 171 -1.55 2.90 -0.61
N LEU A 172 -0.49 3.56 -1.09
CA LEU A 172 0.71 2.89 -1.61
C LEU A 172 1.41 2.07 -0.53
N CYS A 173 1.61 2.62 0.66
CA CYS A 173 2.22 1.89 1.77
C CYS A 173 1.38 0.66 2.16
N ALA A 174 0.05 0.78 2.22
CA ALA A 174 -0.83 -0.35 2.52
C ALA A 174 -0.72 -1.44 1.44
N TYR A 175 -0.70 -1.05 0.17
CA TYR A 175 -0.57 -2.00 -0.95
C TYR A 175 0.79 -2.72 -0.92
N VAL A 176 1.90 -1.98 -0.74
CA VAL A 176 3.25 -2.58 -0.60
C VAL A 176 3.30 -3.53 0.60
N CYS A 177 2.75 -3.13 1.75
CA CYS A 177 2.66 -3.98 2.94
C CYS A 177 1.89 -5.27 2.65
N ALA A 178 0.72 -5.19 2.03
CA ALA A 178 -0.11 -6.35 1.68
C ALA A 178 0.60 -7.29 0.70
N ARG A 179 1.24 -6.74 -0.35
CA ARG A 179 1.92 -7.53 -1.38
C ARG A 179 3.11 -8.30 -0.85
N TYR A 180 3.87 -7.70 0.05
CA TYR A 180 5.09 -8.30 0.58
C TYR A 180 4.93 -8.95 1.96
N GLY A 181 3.80 -8.77 2.64
CA GLY A 181 3.58 -9.25 4.00
C GLY A 181 4.33 -8.42 5.04
N ILE A 182 4.55 -7.13 4.79
CA ILE A 182 5.23 -6.21 5.70
C ILE A 182 4.21 -5.68 6.71
N PRO A 183 4.42 -5.80 8.04
CA PRO A 183 3.55 -5.19 9.01
C PRO A 183 3.70 -3.66 9.01
N ALA A 184 2.62 -2.91 9.25
CA ALA A 184 2.64 -1.44 9.24
C ALA A 184 3.69 -0.84 10.19
N SER A 185 4.04 -1.53 11.29
CA SER A 185 5.10 -1.14 12.22
C SER A 185 6.50 -1.06 11.59
N ARG A 186 6.70 -1.69 10.42
CA ARG A 186 7.97 -1.68 9.69
C ARG A 186 8.04 -0.59 8.60
N ILE A 187 7.20 0.43 8.70
CA ILE A 187 7.30 1.66 7.93
C ILE A 187 8.17 2.64 8.74
N HIS A 188 9.27 3.06 8.16
CA HIS A 188 10.31 3.89 8.79
C HIS A 188 10.51 5.18 8.02
N GLY A 189 11.09 6.17 8.63
CA GLY A 189 11.65 7.34 7.94
C GLY A 189 13.14 7.15 7.68
N HIS A 190 13.69 7.85 6.70
CA HIS A 190 15.12 7.79 6.40
C HIS A 190 15.98 8.15 7.62
N LYS A 191 15.52 9.10 8.42
CA LYS A 191 16.17 9.54 9.66
C LYS A 191 16.32 8.43 10.71
N ASP A 192 15.52 7.37 10.65
CA ASP A 192 15.64 6.25 11.61
C ASP A 192 16.93 5.44 11.41
N PHE A 193 17.57 5.57 10.24
CA PHE A 193 18.74 4.78 9.86
C PHE A 193 20.00 5.62 9.61
N ASN A 194 19.85 6.85 9.15
CA ASN A 194 20.97 7.70 8.78
C ASN A 194 20.83 9.10 9.39
N SER A 195 21.97 9.78 9.62
CA SER A 195 21.99 11.19 10.05
C SER A 195 21.55 12.09 8.89
N THR A 196 20.26 12.44 8.85
CA THR A 196 19.64 13.24 7.79
C THR A 196 18.41 13.99 8.30
N LEU A 197 17.99 15.05 7.61
CA LEU A 197 16.71 15.72 7.84
C LEU A 197 15.54 15.05 7.08
N CYS A 198 15.82 14.15 6.15
CA CYS A 198 14.82 13.36 5.42
C CYS A 198 14.17 12.34 6.39
N PRO A 199 12.85 12.17 6.37
CA PRO A 199 11.86 12.70 5.44
C PRO A 199 11.18 14.03 5.87
N GLY A 200 11.78 14.82 6.75
CA GLY A 200 11.18 16.05 7.26
C GLY A 200 9.95 15.76 8.13
N VAL A 201 8.87 16.51 7.97
CA VAL A 201 7.64 16.37 8.76
C VAL A 201 7.02 14.97 8.68
N PHE A 202 7.28 14.21 7.62
CA PHE A 202 6.80 12.82 7.53
C PHE A 202 7.36 11.94 8.64
N GLN A 203 8.51 12.30 9.24
CA GLN A 203 9.04 11.57 10.40
C GLN A 203 8.07 11.65 11.59
N ASP A 204 7.56 12.84 11.87
CA ASP A 204 6.62 13.06 12.97
C ASP A 204 5.23 12.48 12.66
N MET A 205 4.91 12.32 11.37
CA MET A 205 3.65 11.74 10.90
C MET A 205 3.69 10.21 10.79
N LEU A 206 4.84 9.53 11.02
CA LEU A 206 4.93 8.07 10.92
C LEU A 206 3.95 7.31 11.83
N PRO A 207 3.69 7.72 13.08
CA PRO A 207 2.69 7.04 13.92
C PRO A 207 1.29 7.04 13.27
N GLN A 208 0.88 8.17 12.69
CA GLN A 208 -0.39 8.29 11.96
C GLN A 208 -0.37 7.42 10.69
N LEU A 209 0.70 7.48 9.89
CA LEU A 209 0.85 6.66 8.68
C LEU A 209 0.70 5.16 9.00
N ARG A 210 1.40 4.68 10.02
CA ARG A 210 1.33 3.29 10.48
C ARG A 210 -0.08 2.90 10.91
N ALA A 211 -0.78 3.76 11.66
CA ALA A 211 -2.14 3.51 12.10
C ALA A 211 -3.13 3.43 10.92
N GLU A 212 -3.04 4.37 9.97
CA GLU A 212 -3.90 4.39 8.79
C GLU A 212 -3.62 3.21 7.85
N VAL A 213 -2.36 2.81 7.69
CA VAL A 213 -1.97 1.61 6.94
C VAL A 213 -2.48 0.34 7.63
N ALA A 214 -2.30 0.21 8.95
CA ALA A 214 -2.78 -0.95 9.71
C ALA A 214 -4.31 -1.11 9.57
N ALA A 215 -5.06 -0.02 9.64
CA ALA A 215 -6.52 -0.03 9.45
C ALA A 215 -6.95 -0.51 8.06
N ARG A 216 -6.10 -0.38 7.03
CA ARG A 216 -6.37 -0.89 5.69
C ARG A 216 -5.97 -2.37 5.52
N LEU A 217 -5.06 -2.85 6.36
CA LEU A 217 -4.62 -4.25 6.34
C LEU A 217 -5.60 -5.18 7.07
N GLY A 218 -6.38 -4.66 8.02
CA GLY A 218 -7.40 -5.39 8.80
C GLY A 218 -6.91 -5.78 10.17
#